data_d6450f8f34378f2eb55be6f0bc4f0e0b
#
_entry.id   d6450f8f34378f2eb55be6f0bc4f0e0b
#
_cell.length_a   1.000
_cell.length_b   1.000
_cell.length_c   1.000
_cell.angle_alpha   90.00
_cell.angle_beta   90.00
_cell.angle_gamma   90.00
#
_symmetry.space_group_name_H-M   'P 1'
#
loop_
_entity.id
_entity.type
_entity.pdbx_description
1 polymer ?
#
loop_
_entity_poly.entity_id
_entity_poly.type
_entity_poly.pdbx_seq_one_letter_code
_entity_poly.pdbx_strand_id
1 'polypeptide(L)'
;VAGPDDSWPRLGHWVQRALLPGPMLAPGAGQDWLQLIDVEDVARFVGTVLEHKLPGAFNLAGERVRWTEFMSMLGVPDPVWVPWGMLEEEGLNFQLLPLYRANGQPYSGLMDVSNAKARSLGLRITPLADTIARVRASIQHGARIPLALDPEREAELIRRARSA
;
A
#
# COMPACT_ATOMS: atom_id res chain seq x y z
N VAL A 1 -6.67 -2.70 5.03
CA VAL A 1 -6.44 -4.13 5.17
C VAL A 1 -5.86 -4.64 3.86
N ALA A 2 -4.93 -5.57 3.90
CA ALA A 2 -4.25 -6.13 2.74
C ALA A 2 -4.02 -7.65 2.91
N GLY A 3 -3.95 -8.38 1.80
CA GLY A 3 -3.68 -9.81 1.76
C GLY A 3 -3.93 -10.40 0.38
N PRO A 4 -3.64 -11.69 0.16
CA PRO A 4 -4.15 -12.41 -0.99
C PRO A 4 -5.69 -12.32 -1.05
N ASP A 5 -6.25 -12.33 -2.24
CA ASP A 5 -7.71 -12.30 -2.47
C ASP A 5 -8.43 -11.01 -2.00
N ASP A 6 -7.70 -9.90 -1.82
CA ASP A 6 -8.32 -8.60 -1.57
C ASP A 6 -9.21 -8.23 -2.77
N SER A 7 -10.53 -8.10 -2.54
CA SER A 7 -11.51 -7.71 -3.56
C SER A 7 -11.28 -6.28 -4.09
N TRP A 8 -10.55 -5.46 -3.35
CA TRP A 8 -10.05 -4.16 -3.77
C TRP A 8 -8.51 -4.23 -3.81
N PRO A 9 -7.91 -4.67 -4.91
CA PRO A 9 -6.52 -5.10 -4.95
C PRO A 9 -5.52 -3.94 -4.88
N ARG A 10 -5.63 -3.12 -3.85
CA ARG A 10 -4.80 -1.92 -3.66
C ARG A 10 -3.31 -2.25 -3.54
N LEU A 11 -2.97 -3.19 -2.64
CA LEU A 11 -1.61 -3.70 -2.56
C LEU A 11 -1.27 -4.55 -3.79
N GLY A 12 -2.22 -5.32 -4.26
CA GLY A 12 -2.07 -6.17 -5.43
C GLY A 12 -1.68 -5.40 -6.69
N HIS A 13 -2.22 -4.20 -6.91
CA HIS A 13 -1.81 -3.32 -8.02
C HIS A 13 -0.29 -3.09 -8.02
N TRP A 14 0.27 -2.69 -6.89
CA TRP A 14 1.71 -2.40 -6.77
C TRP A 14 2.57 -3.65 -6.92
N VAL A 15 2.14 -4.76 -6.34
CA VAL A 15 2.84 -6.05 -6.47
C VAL A 15 2.78 -6.54 -7.91
N GLN A 16 1.61 -6.49 -8.56
CA GLN A 16 1.44 -6.89 -9.97
C GLN A 16 2.29 -5.99 -10.88
N ARG A 17 2.28 -4.67 -10.66
CA ARG A 17 3.07 -3.73 -11.46
C ARG A 17 4.57 -3.98 -11.30
N ALA A 18 5.04 -4.26 -10.10
CA ALA A 18 6.45 -4.57 -9.83
C ALA A 18 6.94 -5.89 -10.48
N LEU A 19 6.03 -6.77 -10.88
CA LEU A 19 6.36 -8.00 -11.62
C LEU A 19 6.45 -7.77 -13.13
N LEU A 20 6.00 -6.63 -13.63
CA LEU A 20 6.08 -6.29 -15.05
C LEU A 20 7.42 -5.59 -15.36
N PRO A 21 7.96 -5.79 -16.58
CA PRO A 21 9.20 -5.14 -16.99
C PRO A 21 9.04 -3.63 -17.17
N GLY A 22 10.18 -2.95 -17.18
CA GLY A 22 10.29 -1.52 -17.47
C GLY A 22 10.27 -0.62 -16.24
N PRO A 23 10.47 0.69 -16.44
CA PRO A 23 10.48 1.65 -15.35
C PRO A 23 9.10 1.72 -14.69
N MET A 24 9.06 1.85 -13.37
CA MET A 24 7.85 1.92 -12.57
C MET A 24 7.70 3.30 -11.95
N LEU A 25 6.51 3.87 -12.09
CA LEU A 25 6.14 5.11 -11.43
C LEU A 25 6.02 4.90 -9.92
N ALA A 26 6.61 5.81 -9.16
CA ALA A 26 6.38 5.96 -7.74
C ALA A 26 5.85 7.37 -7.44
N PRO A 27 4.75 7.52 -6.70
CA PRO A 27 4.15 8.82 -6.45
C PRO A 27 4.92 9.62 -5.40
N GLY A 28 4.93 10.95 -5.56
CA GLY A 28 5.56 11.89 -4.65
C GLY A 28 7.09 11.89 -4.75
N ALA A 29 7.75 12.01 -3.59
CA ALA A 29 9.21 12.03 -3.46
C ALA A 29 9.72 10.93 -2.50
N GLY A 30 8.91 9.92 -2.24
CA GLY A 30 9.28 8.79 -1.38
C GLY A 30 9.16 9.05 0.13
N GLN A 31 8.91 10.28 0.55
CA GLN A 31 8.85 10.67 1.96
C GLN A 31 7.44 10.58 2.56
N ASP A 32 6.44 10.33 1.74
CA ASP A 32 5.07 10.11 2.21
C ASP A 32 4.95 8.77 2.95
N TRP A 33 3.90 8.66 3.76
CA TRP A 33 3.67 7.47 4.57
C TRP A 33 2.68 6.51 3.93
N LEU A 34 2.92 5.24 4.15
CA LEU A 34 2.03 4.14 3.89
C LEU A 34 1.78 3.38 5.19
N GLN A 35 0.52 3.01 5.43
CA GLN A 35 0.15 2.17 6.56
C GLN A 35 -0.86 1.12 6.12
N LEU A 36 -0.51 -0.14 6.25
CA LEU A 36 -1.36 -1.29 5.96
C LEU A 36 -1.38 -2.25 7.13
N ILE A 37 -2.45 -3.03 7.24
CA ILE A 37 -2.51 -4.17 8.14
C ILE A 37 -2.86 -5.42 7.34
N ASP A 38 -2.23 -6.52 7.70
CA ASP A 38 -2.53 -7.82 7.14
C ASP A 38 -3.91 -8.33 7.57
N VAL A 39 -4.64 -8.94 6.64
CA VAL A 39 -5.99 -9.46 6.91
C VAL A 39 -6.00 -10.55 7.99
N GLU A 40 -4.93 -11.36 8.07
CA GLU A 40 -4.83 -12.39 9.11
C GLU A 40 -4.57 -11.80 10.49
N ASP A 41 -3.86 -10.65 10.58
CA ASP A 41 -3.69 -9.95 11.84
C ASP A 41 -5.04 -9.45 12.37
N VAL A 42 -5.87 -8.92 11.47
CA VAL A 42 -7.24 -8.51 11.81
C VAL A 42 -8.05 -9.70 12.29
N ALA A 43 -8.03 -10.80 11.55
CA ALA A 43 -8.78 -12.01 11.91
C ALA A 43 -8.34 -12.59 13.27
N ARG A 44 -7.03 -12.68 13.52
CA ARG A 44 -6.50 -13.16 14.81
C ARG A 44 -6.90 -12.23 15.96
N PHE A 45 -6.83 -10.92 15.77
CA PHE A 45 -7.21 -9.99 16.83
C PHE A 45 -8.72 -10.00 17.11
N VAL A 46 -9.56 -10.18 16.08
CA VAL A 46 -11.01 -10.38 16.28
C VAL A 46 -11.26 -11.63 17.15
N GLY A 47 -10.55 -12.74 16.90
CA GLY A 47 -10.60 -13.92 17.77
C GLY A 47 -10.26 -13.56 19.23
N THR A 48 -9.16 -12.85 19.45
CA THR A 48 -8.75 -12.39 20.79
C THR A 48 -9.83 -11.52 21.46
N VAL A 49 -10.45 -10.60 20.73
CA VAL A 49 -11.53 -9.74 21.25
C VAL A 49 -12.73 -10.57 21.70
N LEU A 50 -13.12 -11.56 20.91
CA LEU A 50 -14.26 -12.44 21.23
C LEU A 50 -13.97 -13.35 22.43
N GLU A 51 -12.84 -14.01 22.44
CA GLU A 51 -12.42 -14.95 23.52
C GLU A 51 -12.32 -14.24 24.86
N HIS A 52 -11.73 -13.05 24.89
CA HIS A 52 -11.52 -12.27 26.11
C HIS A 52 -12.62 -11.26 26.39
N LYS A 53 -13.66 -11.17 25.56
CA LYS A 53 -14.79 -10.23 25.69
C LYS A 53 -14.32 -8.78 25.88
N LEU A 54 -13.31 -8.36 25.11
CA LEU A 54 -12.69 -7.04 25.23
C LEU A 54 -13.68 -5.96 24.78
N PRO A 55 -14.01 -4.98 25.63
CA PRO A 55 -14.96 -3.93 25.26
C PRO A 55 -14.33 -2.77 24.51
N GLY A 56 -15.13 -2.06 23.72
CA GLY A 56 -14.79 -0.79 23.09
C GLY A 56 -14.32 -0.92 21.65
N ALA A 57 -13.80 0.19 21.10
CA ALA A 57 -13.30 0.29 19.72
C ALA A 57 -11.77 0.17 19.68
N PHE A 58 -11.27 -0.45 18.62
CA PHE A 58 -9.85 -0.67 18.39
C PHE A 58 -9.48 -0.23 16.97
N ASN A 59 -8.44 0.57 16.83
CA ASN A 59 -7.83 0.82 15.54
C ASN A 59 -6.90 -0.35 15.19
N LEU A 60 -7.15 -0.98 14.07
CA LEU A 60 -6.32 -2.07 13.56
C LEU A 60 -5.53 -1.55 12.35
N ALA A 61 -4.31 -1.14 12.60
CA ALA A 61 -3.40 -0.62 11.60
C ALA A 61 -2.01 -1.26 11.79
N GLY A 62 -1.31 -1.51 10.70
CA GLY A 62 0.06 -2.03 10.73
C GLY A 62 1.09 -0.94 11.03
N GLU A 63 2.36 -1.27 10.85
CA GLU A 63 3.44 -0.30 10.98
C GLU A 63 3.42 0.69 9.80
N ARG A 64 3.88 1.91 10.08
CA ARG A 64 4.09 2.92 9.05
C ARG A 64 5.41 2.65 8.35
N VAL A 65 5.40 2.75 7.03
CA VAL A 65 6.61 2.70 6.20
C VAL A 65 6.66 3.89 5.25
N ARG A 66 7.85 4.31 4.86
CA ARG A 66 8.01 5.31 3.81
C ARG A 66 7.76 4.69 2.44
N TRP A 67 7.34 5.49 1.47
CA TRP A 67 7.19 5.01 0.09
C TRP A 67 8.51 4.50 -0.50
N THR A 68 9.65 5.07 -0.11
CA THR A 68 10.97 4.54 -0.48
C THR A 68 11.19 3.11 0.02
N GLU A 69 10.83 2.83 1.27
CA GLU A 69 10.93 1.49 1.86
C GLU A 69 9.96 0.52 1.19
N PHE A 70 8.74 0.98 0.92
CA PHE A 70 7.72 0.19 0.23
C PHE A 70 8.17 -0.21 -1.18
N MET A 71 8.72 0.72 -1.99
CA MET A 71 9.28 0.41 -3.31
C MET A 71 10.42 -0.62 -3.22
N SER A 72 11.30 -0.47 -2.22
CA SER A 72 12.35 -1.46 -1.96
C SER A 72 11.79 -2.84 -1.64
N MET A 73 10.77 -2.94 -0.78
CA MET A 73 10.09 -4.21 -0.45
C MET A 73 9.42 -4.85 -1.68
N LEU A 74 8.95 -4.04 -2.63
CA LEU A 74 8.42 -4.52 -3.91
C LEU A 74 9.51 -5.03 -4.85
N GLY A 75 10.81 -4.82 -4.55
CA GLY A 75 11.92 -5.15 -5.42
C GLY A 75 12.14 -4.12 -6.53
N VAL A 76 11.74 -2.87 -6.31
CA VAL A 76 11.91 -1.73 -7.23
C VAL A 76 12.85 -0.72 -6.57
N PRO A 77 14.18 -0.91 -6.67
CA PRO A 77 15.14 -0.07 -5.97
C PRO A 77 15.31 1.32 -6.62
N ASP A 78 14.97 1.44 -7.89
CA ASP A 78 15.11 2.69 -8.67
C ASP A 78 13.79 3.03 -9.39
N PRO A 79 12.74 3.42 -8.64
CA PRO A 79 11.47 3.84 -9.22
C PRO A 79 11.60 5.27 -9.79
N VAL A 80 10.73 5.61 -10.74
CA VAL A 80 10.64 6.98 -11.23
C VAL A 80 9.66 7.77 -10.35
N TRP A 81 10.19 8.62 -9.50
CA TRP A 81 9.39 9.48 -8.63
C TRP A 81 8.70 10.57 -9.43
N VAL A 82 7.39 10.64 -9.32
CA VAL A 82 6.58 11.68 -9.98
C VAL A 82 5.96 12.58 -8.92
N PRO A 83 6.29 13.88 -8.88
CA PRO A 83 5.79 14.80 -7.87
C PRO A 83 4.26 14.84 -7.83
N TRP A 84 3.69 14.94 -6.61
CA TRP A 84 2.24 14.97 -6.41
C TRP A 84 1.54 16.04 -7.25
N GLY A 85 2.11 17.25 -7.34
CA GLY A 85 1.53 18.34 -8.16
C GLY A 85 1.28 17.91 -9.60
N MET A 86 2.24 17.25 -10.25
CA MET A 86 2.06 16.71 -11.59
C MET A 86 0.96 15.65 -11.65
N LEU A 87 0.93 14.75 -10.68
CA LEU A 87 -0.08 13.67 -10.62
C LEU A 87 -1.49 14.23 -10.41
N GLU A 88 -1.62 15.26 -9.58
CA GLU A 88 -2.89 15.94 -9.30
C GLU A 88 -3.40 16.71 -10.53
N GLU A 89 -2.52 17.45 -11.23
CA GLU A 89 -2.84 18.12 -12.49
C GLU A 89 -3.33 17.16 -13.58
N GLU A 90 -2.79 15.94 -13.59
CA GLU A 90 -3.22 14.86 -14.48
C GLU A 90 -4.47 14.11 -14.00
N GLY A 91 -5.10 14.57 -12.93
CA GLY A 91 -6.32 13.99 -12.38
C GLY A 91 -6.14 12.64 -11.68
N LEU A 92 -4.89 12.28 -11.30
CA LEU A 92 -4.66 11.05 -10.56
C LEU A 92 -5.14 11.21 -9.12
N ASN A 93 -5.70 10.14 -8.60
CA ASN A 93 -6.29 10.10 -7.28
C ASN A 93 -6.04 8.74 -6.61
N PHE A 94 -6.60 8.52 -5.43
CA PHE A 94 -6.46 7.29 -4.67
C PHE A 94 -6.96 6.03 -5.40
N GLN A 95 -7.85 6.15 -6.37
CA GLN A 95 -8.35 5.01 -7.14
C GLN A 95 -7.32 4.56 -8.18
N LEU A 96 -6.65 5.52 -8.82
CA LEU A 96 -5.62 5.28 -9.85
C LEU A 96 -4.24 5.04 -9.25
N LEU A 97 -3.96 5.65 -8.07
CA LEU A 97 -2.75 5.43 -7.28
C LEU A 97 -3.14 4.88 -5.89
N PRO A 98 -3.55 3.60 -5.83
CA PRO A 98 -4.03 3.02 -4.58
C PRO A 98 -2.99 3.15 -3.46
N LEU A 99 -3.45 3.36 -2.23
CA LEU A 99 -2.64 3.51 -1.02
C LEU A 99 -1.82 4.81 -0.93
N TYR A 100 -1.73 5.60 -2.00
CA TYR A 100 -0.98 6.84 -1.94
C TYR A 100 -1.82 7.99 -1.38
N ARG A 101 -1.24 8.70 -0.44
CA ARG A 101 -1.72 9.97 0.11
C ARG A 101 -0.53 10.88 0.34
N ALA A 102 -0.47 11.99 -0.38
CA ALA A 102 0.60 12.96 -0.18
C ALA A 102 0.49 13.60 1.20
N ASN A 103 1.62 13.79 1.87
CA ASN A 103 1.68 14.48 3.15
C ASN A 103 1.10 15.90 3.03
N GLY A 104 0.32 16.30 4.04
CA GLY A 104 -0.32 17.62 4.06
C GLY A 104 -1.59 17.74 3.20
N GLN A 105 -1.92 16.76 2.39
CA GLN A 105 -3.18 16.71 1.65
C GLN A 105 -4.34 16.19 2.51
N PRO A 106 -5.60 16.49 2.15
CA PRO A 106 -6.76 15.93 2.82
C PRO A 106 -6.67 14.41 2.94
N TYR A 107 -7.04 13.87 4.10
CA TYR A 107 -7.01 12.45 4.42
C TYR A 107 -5.61 11.80 4.50
N SER A 108 -4.51 12.56 4.49
CA SER A 108 -3.15 12.00 4.73
C SER A 108 -3.03 11.32 6.10
N GLY A 109 -3.79 11.76 7.10
CA GLY A 109 -3.88 11.14 8.42
C GLY A 109 -4.41 9.70 8.43
N LEU A 110 -5.02 9.21 7.33
CA LEU A 110 -5.36 7.78 7.18
C LEU A 110 -4.13 6.87 7.17
N MET A 111 -2.95 7.42 6.92
CA MET A 111 -1.67 6.72 6.95
C MET A 111 -0.91 6.93 8.27
N ASP A 112 -1.60 7.45 9.30
CA ASP A 112 -1.02 7.73 10.63
C ASP A 112 -2.01 7.37 11.75
N VAL A 113 -2.51 6.17 11.73
CA VAL A 113 -3.48 5.67 12.71
C VAL A 113 -2.75 4.95 13.83
N SER A 114 -2.93 5.40 15.08
CA SER A 114 -2.37 4.72 16.24
C SER A 114 -3.06 3.37 16.50
N ASN A 115 -2.28 2.30 16.58
CA ASN A 115 -2.72 0.95 16.94
C ASN A 115 -2.33 0.59 18.40
N ALA A 116 -1.82 1.53 19.19
CA ALA A 116 -1.25 1.29 20.51
C ALA A 116 -2.20 0.53 21.45
N LYS A 117 -3.49 0.92 21.49
CA LYS A 117 -4.51 0.24 22.30
C LYS A 117 -4.69 -1.23 21.89
N ALA A 118 -4.76 -1.51 20.59
CA ALA A 118 -4.91 -2.89 20.11
C ALA A 118 -3.65 -3.72 20.42
N ARG A 119 -2.46 -3.14 20.23
CA ARG A 119 -1.18 -3.80 20.56
C ARG A 119 -1.05 -4.13 22.04
N SER A 120 -1.45 -3.25 22.93
CA SER A 120 -1.43 -3.52 24.37
C SER A 120 -2.36 -4.66 24.79
N LEU A 121 -3.29 -5.04 23.93
CA LEU A 121 -4.27 -6.12 24.14
C LEU A 121 -4.02 -7.34 23.23
N GLY A 122 -2.83 -7.44 22.64
CA GLY A 122 -2.41 -8.64 21.93
C GLY A 122 -2.46 -8.57 20.40
N LEU A 123 -2.75 -7.41 19.79
CA LEU A 123 -2.59 -7.26 18.33
C LEU A 123 -1.11 -7.51 17.96
N ARG A 124 -0.89 -8.50 17.13
CA ARG A 124 0.41 -8.80 16.51
C ARG A 124 0.39 -8.31 15.07
N ILE A 125 1.48 -7.68 14.65
CA ILE A 125 1.61 -7.11 13.32
C ILE A 125 2.55 -7.97 12.48
N THR A 126 2.05 -8.47 11.37
CA THR A 126 2.85 -9.14 10.34
C THR A 126 3.69 -8.09 9.60
N PRO A 127 5.01 -8.30 9.41
CA PRO A 127 5.83 -7.41 8.61
C PRO A 127 5.24 -7.22 7.21
N LEU A 128 5.21 -5.99 6.71
CA LEU A 128 4.62 -5.69 5.40
C LEU A 128 5.29 -6.48 4.26
N ALA A 129 6.59 -6.73 4.37
CA ALA A 129 7.33 -7.56 3.41
C ALA A 129 6.76 -8.99 3.28
N ASP A 130 6.31 -9.59 4.39
CA ASP A 130 5.71 -10.93 4.40
C ASP A 130 4.33 -10.91 3.73
N THR A 131 3.52 -9.88 3.98
CA THR A 131 2.24 -9.68 3.29
C THR A 131 2.45 -9.50 1.79
N ILE A 132 3.43 -8.70 1.37
CA ILE A 132 3.84 -8.52 -0.03
C ILE A 132 4.24 -9.87 -0.66
N ALA A 133 5.04 -10.67 0.05
CA ALA A 133 5.49 -11.97 -0.45
C ALA A 133 4.30 -12.92 -0.69
N ARG A 134 3.31 -12.95 0.20
CA ARG A 134 2.10 -13.77 0.03
C ARG A 134 1.22 -13.31 -1.14
N VAL A 135 1.03 -12.00 -1.30
CA VAL A 135 0.30 -11.44 -2.46
C VAL A 135 1.04 -11.77 -3.76
N ARG A 136 2.37 -11.64 -3.78
CA ARG A 136 3.21 -12.01 -4.93
C ARG A 136 3.06 -13.49 -5.28
N ALA A 137 3.13 -14.38 -4.29
CA ALA A 137 2.93 -15.80 -4.50
C ALA A 137 1.54 -16.10 -5.09
N SER A 138 0.47 -15.49 -4.58
CA SER A 138 -0.88 -15.63 -5.14
C SER A 138 -0.94 -15.23 -6.62
N ILE A 139 -0.34 -14.10 -6.99
CA ILE A 139 -0.26 -13.66 -8.39
C ILE A 139 0.50 -14.68 -9.25
N GLN A 140 1.64 -15.17 -8.78
CA GLN A 140 2.45 -16.18 -9.48
C GLN A 140 1.73 -17.51 -9.65
N HIS A 141 0.79 -17.84 -8.76
CA HIS A 141 -0.08 -19.01 -8.86
C HIS A 141 -1.37 -18.77 -9.68
N GLY A 142 -1.46 -17.64 -10.37
CA GLY A 142 -2.50 -17.37 -11.36
C GLY A 142 -3.59 -16.39 -10.92
N ALA A 143 -3.50 -15.78 -9.75
CA ALA A 143 -4.39 -14.69 -9.38
C ALA A 143 -4.19 -13.52 -10.37
N ARG A 144 -5.28 -13.02 -10.95
CA ARG A 144 -5.26 -11.88 -11.87
C ARG A 144 -5.66 -10.62 -11.13
N ILE A 145 -4.74 -9.68 -11.04
CA ILE A 145 -4.98 -8.40 -10.40
C ILE A 145 -4.95 -7.30 -11.45
N PRO A 146 -6.06 -6.57 -11.66
CA PRO A 146 -6.07 -5.46 -12.60
C PRO A 146 -5.15 -4.35 -12.12
N LEU A 147 -4.45 -3.71 -13.05
CA LEU A 147 -3.73 -2.47 -12.76
C LEU A 147 -4.73 -1.33 -12.62
N ALA A 148 -4.58 -0.52 -11.59
CA ALA A 148 -5.41 0.66 -11.36
C ALA A 148 -5.05 1.80 -12.31
N LEU A 149 -3.77 1.93 -12.66
CA LEU A 149 -3.25 2.87 -13.64
C LEU A 149 -2.91 2.12 -14.93
N ASP A 150 -3.38 2.63 -16.04
CA ASP A 150 -3.09 2.09 -17.37
C ASP A 150 -1.59 2.20 -17.68
N PRO A 151 -0.95 1.14 -18.25
CA PRO A 151 0.49 1.13 -18.52
C PRO A 151 0.96 2.20 -19.53
N GLU A 152 0.14 2.54 -20.54
CA GLU A 152 0.49 3.58 -21.51
C GLU A 152 0.50 4.96 -20.83
N ARG A 153 -0.51 5.21 -19.98
CA ARG A 153 -0.59 6.43 -19.18
C ARG A 153 0.56 6.53 -18.17
N GLU A 154 0.91 5.42 -17.51
CA GLU A 154 2.07 5.38 -16.62
C GLU A 154 3.36 5.74 -17.39
N ALA A 155 3.57 5.16 -18.55
CA ALA A 155 4.75 5.44 -19.39
C ALA A 155 4.82 6.91 -19.81
N GLU A 156 3.69 7.54 -20.13
CA GLU A 156 3.60 8.97 -20.44
C GLU A 156 4.03 9.85 -19.24
N LEU A 157 3.48 9.58 -18.06
CA LEU A 157 3.82 10.30 -16.83
C LEU A 157 5.31 10.18 -16.51
N ILE A 158 5.88 8.98 -16.68
CA ILE A 158 7.31 8.73 -16.49
C ILE A 158 8.15 9.55 -17.47
N ARG A 159 7.77 9.62 -18.76
CA ARG A 159 8.49 10.44 -19.75
C ARG A 159 8.49 11.91 -19.37
N ARG A 160 7.32 12.43 -18.99
CA ARG A 160 7.18 13.84 -18.57
C ARG A 160 8.00 14.14 -17.31
N ALA A 161 7.95 13.27 -16.31
CA ALA A 161 8.73 13.47 -15.08
C ALA A 161 10.25 13.46 -15.30
N ARG A 162 10.74 12.73 -16.31
CA ARG A 162 12.17 12.71 -16.67
C ARG A 162 12.61 13.93 -17.49
N SER A 163 11.66 14.67 -18.05
CA SER A 163 11.91 15.86 -18.89
C SER A 163 11.73 17.17 -18.12
N ALA A 164 11.23 17.14 -16.90
CA ALA A 164 10.99 18.27 -16.01
C ALA A 164 12.19 18.52 -15.09
#